data_12b313ff053cbec3a7e90352f19baa52
#
_entry.id   12b313ff053cbec3a7e90352f19baa52
#
_cell.length_a   1.000
_cell.length_b   1.000
_cell.length_c   1.000
_cell.angle_alpha   90.00
_cell.angle_beta   90.00
_cell.angle_gamma   90.00
#
_symmetry.space_group_name_H-M   'P 1'
#
loop_
_entity.id
_entity.type
_entity.pdbx_description
1 polymer ?
#
loop_
_entity_poly.entity_id
_entity_poly.type
_entity_poly.pdbx_seq_one_letter_code
_entity_poly.pdbx_strand_id
1 'polypeptide(L)'
;ASSEEVPLTWMNSTIDGRPVTPRNGYQVEVNALWYNAVCYALELAGKYGDKTDKAFVKAWASLPARTQESFIELFRLPEGYLADFVDGSGPDKSTRPNMIVACGLNYKMLDETMQLEVIRTVRQHLLTPKGLRTLSPQNPLYRGSQEGMPAERDFAAKNGSVWPWLLPFYIKACFDIDGDAFLPQAEEALENFDEDIQRYGIGSICELYDADPPYASRGAISQAWSVGA
;
A
#
# COMPACT_ATOMS: atom_id res chain seq x y z
N ALA A 1 15.53 5.10 2.07
CA ALA A 1 15.46 5.59 3.46
C ALA A 1 14.68 6.90 3.50
N SER A 2 13.90 7.10 4.52
CA SER A 2 13.14 8.32 4.79
C SER A 2 13.75 9.06 5.99
N SER A 3 13.34 10.32 6.23
CA SER A 3 13.77 11.09 7.40
C SER A 3 12.60 11.45 8.30
N GLU A 4 12.87 11.80 9.56
CA GLU A 4 11.85 12.25 10.52
C GLU A 4 11.25 13.61 10.15
N GLU A 5 12.00 14.43 9.42
CA GLU A 5 11.65 15.81 9.13
C GLU A 5 10.89 15.96 7.80
N VAL A 6 11.13 15.04 6.85
CA VAL A 6 10.58 15.15 5.49
C VAL A 6 9.83 13.87 5.11
N PRO A 7 8.54 13.96 4.81
CA PRO A 7 7.77 12.80 4.35
C PRO A 7 8.13 12.48 2.88
N LEU A 8 8.84 11.37 2.66
CA LEU A 8 9.36 10.97 1.35
C LEU A 8 8.52 9.89 0.66
N THR A 9 7.39 9.49 1.24
CA THR A 9 6.47 8.49 0.69
C THR A 9 5.11 9.10 0.38
N TRP A 10 4.16 8.29 -0.11
CA TRP A 10 2.80 8.73 -0.33
C TRP A 10 2.07 9.18 0.97
N MET A 11 2.54 8.72 2.14
CA MET A 11 2.05 9.16 3.44
C MET A 11 2.71 10.50 3.84
N ASN A 12 2.39 11.54 3.10
CA ASN A 12 3.10 12.81 3.06
C ASN A 12 2.39 14.01 3.73
N SER A 13 1.31 13.78 4.47
CA SER A 13 0.65 14.86 5.21
C SER A 13 1.56 15.44 6.28
N THR A 14 1.51 16.77 6.42
CA THR A 14 2.28 17.50 7.45
C THR A 14 1.36 18.42 8.25
N ILE A 15 1.67 18.60 9.53
CA ILE A 15 1.06 19.59 10.42
C ILE A 15 2.18 20.48 10.95
N ASP A 16 2.09 21.78 10.75
CA ASP A 16 3.13 22.74 11.11
C ASP A 16 4.53 22.36 10.59
N GLY A 17 4.56 21.83 9.35
CA GLY A 17 5.79 21.39 8.68
C GLY A 17 6.37 20.06 9.18
N ARG A 18 5.72 19.36 10.09
CA ARG A 18 6.15 18.05 10.59
C ARG A 18 5.29 16.92 10.01
N PRO A 19 5.90 15.80 9.61
CA PRO A 19 5.16 14.64 9.13
C PRO A 19 4.14 14.14 10.14
N VAL A 20 2.91 13.89 9.68
CA VAL A 20 1.85 13.26 10.48
C VAL A 20 2.19 11.80 10.79
N THR A 21 2.84 11.15 9.86
CA THR A 21 3.29 9.76 9.96
C THR A 21 4.81 9.71 9.70
N PRO A 22 5.65 10.04 10.69
CA PRO A 22 7.09 9.93 10.53
C PRO A 22 7.45 8.46 10.33
N ARG A 23 7.97 8.13 9.14
CA ARG A 23 8.36 6.79 8.73
C ARG A 23 9.83 6.80 8.35
N ASN A 24 10.69 6.63 9.34
CA ASN A 24 12.13 6.65 9.14
C ASN A 24 12.68 5.35 8.55
N GLY A 25 13.93 5.38 8.10
CA GLY A 25 14.62 4.17 7.63
C GLY A 25 14.04 3.59 6.35
N TYR A 26 13.63 2.32 6.38
CA TYR A 26 13.21 1.54 5.22
C TYR A 26 11.70 1.30 5.26
N GLN A 27 10.96 1.73 4.23
CA GLN A 27 9.53 1.56 4.11
C GLN A 27 9.20 0.29 3.31
N VAL A 28 8.17 -0.46 3.74
CA VAL A 28 7.81 -1.76 3.17
C VAL A 28 7.45 -1.67 1.69
N GLU A 29 6.57 -0.72 1.33
CA GLU A 29 6.12 -0.54 -0.05
C GLU A 29 7.23 -0.07 -0.99
N VAL A 30 8.12 0.80 -0.52
CA VAL A 30 9.23 1.32 -1.34
C VAL A 30 10.22 0.20 -1.66
N ASN A 31 10.52 -0.66 -0.70
CA ASN A 31 11.38 -1.82 -0.94
C ASN A 31 10.71 -2.86 -1.84
N ALA A 32 9.40 -3.07 -1.74
CA ALA A 32 8.66 -3.93 -2.65
C ALA A 32 8.69 -3.40 -4.10
N LEU A 33 8.45 -2.10 -4.29
CA LEU A 33 8.55 -1.45 -5.60
C LEU A 33 9.96 -1.51 -6.17
N TRP A 34 10.98 -1.29 -5.35
CA TRP A 34 12.38 -1.42 -5.76
C TRP A 34 12.71 -2.82 -6.26
N TYR A 35 12.31 -3.85 -5.51
CA TYR A 35 12.49 -5.23 -5.92
C TYR A 35 11.86 -5.51 -7.28
N ASN A 36 10.60 -5.09 -7.47
CA ASN A 36 9.91 -5.25 -8.75
C ASN A 36 10.62 -4.50 -9.89
N ALA A 37 11.09 -3.28 -9.65
CA ALA A 37 11.82 -2.51 -10.66
C ALA A 37 13.10 -3.22 -11.11
N VAL A 38 13.86 -3.79 -10.17
CA VAL A 38 15.07 -4.56 -10.46
C VAL A 38 14.76 -5.83 -11.24
N CYS A 39 13.78 -6.61 -10.81
CA CYS A 39 13.37 -7.83 -11.51
C CYS A 39 12.92 -7.54 -12.93
N TYR A 40 12.08 -6.51 -13.11
CA TYR A 40 11.59 -6.10 -14.42
C TYR A 40 12.70 -5.60 -15.33
N ALA A 41 13.64 -4.79 -14.81
CA ALA A 41 14.79 -4.32 -15.59
C ALA A 41 15.68 -5.48 -16.05
N LEU A 42 15.91 -6.48 -15.20
CA LEU A 42 16.66 -7.69 -15.56
C LEU A 42 15.92 -8.53 -16.61
N GLU A 43 14.59 -8.66 -16.51
CA GLU A 43 13.76 -9.33 -17.52
C GLU A 43 13.85 -8.61 -18.87
N LEU A 44 13.72 -7.29 -18.91
CA LEU A 44 13.83 -6.50 -20.12
C LEU A 44 15.23 -6.64 -20.76
N ALA A 45 16.28 -6.53 -19.95
CA ALA A 45 17.65 -6.71 -20.44
C ALA A 45 17.90 -8.14 -20.97
N GLY A 46 17.25 -9.14 -20.39
CA GLY A 46 17.32 -10.52 -20.87
C GLY A 46 16.57 -10.77 -22.18
N LYS A 47 15.42 -10.11 -22.38
CA LYS A 47 14.55 -10.29 -23.57
C LYS A 47 14.97 -9.42 -24.75
N TYR A 48 15.38 -8.17 -24.49
CA TYR A 48 15.58 -7.14 -25.51
C TYR A 48 16.98 -6.51 -25.48
N GLY A 49 17.78 -6.84 -24.47
CA GLY A 49 19.10 -6.26 -24.26
C GLY A 49 20.13 -6.68 -25.34
N ASP A 50 21.09 -5.83 -25.51
CA ASP A 50 22.23 -6.05 -26.42
C ASP A 50 23.54 -6.35 -25.65
N LYS A 51 24.67 -6.21 -26.35
CA LYS A 51 26.00 -6.46 -25.75
C LYS A 51 26.33 -5.48 -24.61
N THR A 52 25.74 -4.27 -24.61
CA THR A 52 26.01 -3.24 -23.60
C THR A 52 25.28 -3.55 -22.29
N ASP A 53 24.14 -4.23 -22.35
CA ASP A 53 23.34 -4.61 -21.18
C ASP A 53 23.93 -5.78 -20.39
N LYS A 54 24.89 -6.52 -20.98
CA LYS A 54 25.54 -7.65 -20.29
C LYS A 54 26.25 -7.24 -19.00
N ALA A 55 26.84 -6.05 -18.97
CA ALA A 55 27.50 -5.53 -17.77
C ALA A 55 26.50 -5.24 -16.67
N PHE A 56 25.35 -4.64 -17.02
CA PHE A 56 24.22 -4.42 -16.10
C PHE A 56 23.70 -5.75 -15.55
N VAL A 57 23.34 -6.70 -16.41
CA VAL A 57 22.84 -8.01 -15.99
C VAL A 57 23.83 -8.70 -15.03
N LYS A 58 25.11 -8.72 -15.38
CA LYS A 58 26.17 -9.32 -14.54
C LYS A 58 26.25 -8.65 -13.15
N ALA A 59 26.15 -7.32 -13.12
CA ALA A 59 26.25 -6.57 -11.85
C ALA A 59 25.02 -6.73 -10.95
N TRP A 60 23.84 -6.91 -11.55
CA TRP A 60 22.56 -6.86 -10.81
C TRP A 60 21.88 -8.23 -10.65
N ALA A 61 22.33 -9.29 -11.32
CA ALA A 61 21.70 -10.61 -11.32
C ALA A 61 21.48 -11.21 -9.92
N SER A 62 22.37 -10.95 -8.96
CA SER A 62 22.24 -11.47 -7.59
C SER A 62 21.39 -10.57 -6.67
N LEU A 63 21.05 -9.36 -7.11
CA LEU A 63 20.37 -8.39 -6.26
C LEU A 63 18.95 -8.81 -5.86
N PRO A 64 18.12 -9.40 -6.75
CA PRO A 64 16.79 -9.87 -6.37
C PRO A 64 16.81 -10.84 -5.17
N ALA A 65 17.64 -11.88 -5.21
CA ALA A 65 17.72 -12.87 -4.15
C ALA A 65 18.16 -12.24 -2.81
N ARG A 66 19.16 -11.37 -2.84
CA ARG A 66 19.64 -10.66 -1.66
C ARG A 66 18.60 -9.70 -1.10
N THR A 67 17.87 -9.00 -1.97
CA THR A 67 16.80 -8.07 -1.55
C THR A 67 15.66 -8.84 -0.92
N GLN A 68 15.26 -9.98 -1.49
CA GLN A 68 14.21 -10.84 -0.95
C GLN A 68 14.57 -11.36 0.45
N GLU A 69 15.79 -11.89 0.62
CA GLU A 69 16.28 -12.39 1.91
C GLU A 69 16.26 -11.30 2.99
N SER A 70 16.88 -10.16 2.69
CA SER A 70 16.91 -9.02 3.61
C SER A 70 15.52 -8.44 3.90
N PHE A 71 14.62 -8.43 2.92
CA PHE A 71 13.25 -7.96 3.10
C PHE A 71 12.49 -8.84 4.08
N ILE A 72 12.55 -10.16 3.91
CA ILE A 72 11.86 -11.11 4.80
C ILE A 72 12.43 -11.01 6.21
N GLU A 73 13.77 -10.96 6.35
CA GLU A 73 14.44 -10.84 7.64
C GLU A 73 14.04 -9.59 8.42
N LEU A 74 13.94 -8.44 7.71
CA LEU A 74 13.70 -7.15 8.36
C LEU A 74 12.21 -6.86 8.59
N PHE A 75 11.35 -7.20 7.62
CA PHE A 75 9.96 -6.75 7.65
C PHE A 75 8.97 -7.78 8.19
N ARG A 76 9.26 -9.10 8.12
CA ARG A 76 8.32 -10.11 8.61
C ARG A 76 8.25 -10.08 10.13
N LEU A 77 7.05 -9.84 10.65
CA LEU A 77 6.78 -9.88 12.08
C LEU A 77 6.36 -11.29 12.53
N PRO A 78 6.63 -11.66 13.80
CA PRO A 78 6.18 -12.94 14.36
C PRO A 78 4.66 -13.14 14.31
N GLU A 79 3.91 -12.04 14.28
CA GLU A 79 2.44 -12.01 14.19
C GLU A 79 1.91 -12.39 12.79
N GLY A 80 2.78 -12.62 11.81
CA GLY A 80 2.43 -13.09 10.47
C GLY A 80 2.10 -11.98 9.46
N TYR A 81 2.43 -10.71 9.75
CA TYR A 81 2.31 -9.62 8.78
C TYR A 81 3.64 -8.84 8.66
N LEU A 82 3.67 -7.78 7.83
CA LEU A 82 4.88 -7.02 7.60
C LEU A 82 4.87 -5.70 8.39
N ALA A 83 6.03 -5.34 8.95
CA ALA A 83 6.27 -4.03 9.53
C ALA A 83 6.01 -2.93 8.48
N ASP A 84 5.46 -1.79 8.91
CA ASP A 84 5.22 -0.65 8.02
C ASP A 84 6.52 -0.01 7.56
N PHE A 85 7.47 0.13 8.48
CA PHE A 85 8.85 0.53 8.21
C PHE A 85 9.79 -0.10 9.24
N VAL A 86 11.10 -0.04 8.96
CA VAL A 86 12.17 -0.49 9.86
C VAL A 86 13.22 0.58 9.95
N ASP A 87 13.57 1.00 11.17
CA ASP A 87 14.63 1.97 11.45
C ASP A 87 15.60 1.49 12.52
N GLY A 88 16.43 2.38 13.05
CA GLY A 88 17.39 2.07 14.12
C GLY A 88 16.76 1.63 15.44
N SER A 89 15.46 1.88 15.65
CA SER A 89 14.70 1.43 16.82
C SER A 89 14.03 0.07 16.62
N GLY A 90 14.05 -0.45 15.40
CA GLY A 90 13.45 -1.72 15.02
C GLY A 90 12.23 -1.59 14.11
N PRO A 91 11.43 -2.65 13.95
CA PRO A 91 10.26 -2.68 13.09
C PRO A 91 9.06 -1.97 13.72
N ASP A 92 8.40 -1.08 12.93
CA ASP A 92 7.10 -0.53 13.29
C ASP A 92 5.99 -1.56 13.08
N LYS A 93 5.26 -1.87 14.16
CA LYS A 93 4.21 -2.88 14.18
C LYS A 93 2.81 -2.34 13.90
N SER A 94 2.69 -1.09 13.50
CA SER A 94 1.39 -0.50 13.13
C SER A 94 0.79 -1.25 11.94
N THR A 95 -0.43 -1.73 12.08
CA THR A 95 -1.14 -2.38 10.98
C THR A 95 -1.61 -1.31 10.01
N ARG A 96 -0.86 -1.15 8.92
CA ARG A 96 -1.07 -0.20 7.83
C ARG A 96 -1.16 -0.92 6.48
N PRO A 97 -1.81 -0.34 5.46
CA PRO A 97 -2.08 -1.01 4.20
C PRO A 97 -0.83 -1.18 3.31
N ASN A 98 0.27 -0.50 3.61
CA ASN A 98 1.47 -0.48 2.77
C ASN A 98 2.04 -1.87 2.49
N MET A 99 1.86 -2.81 3.42
CA MET A 99 2.28 -4.20 3.27
C MET A 99 1.64 -4.92 2.08
N ILE A 100 0.42 -4.52 1.66
CA ILE A 100 -0.30 -5.17 0.56
C ILE A 100 0.40 -4.98 -0.79
N VAL A 101 1.18 -3.91 -0.94
CA VAL A 101 1.96 -3.63 -2.14
C VAL A 101 2.92 -4.79 -2.43
N ALA A 102 3.55 -5.37 -1.41
CA ALA A 102 4.44 -6.52 -1.57
C ALA A 102 3.73 -7.79 -2.09
N CYS A 103 2.41 -7.90 -1.86
CA CYS A 103 1.59 -9.01 -2.36
C CYS A 103 0.97 -8.73 -3.73
N GLY A 104 0.65 -7.46 -4.04
CA GLY A 104 -0.04 -7.08 -5.27
C GLY A 104 0.86 -6.83 -6.48
N LEU A 105 2.17 -6.80 -6.34
CA LEU A 105 3.12 -6.60 -7.44
C LEU A 105 3.38 -7.90 -8.20
N ASN A 106 3.94 -7.80 -9.44
CA ASN A 106 4.13 -8.95 -10.32
C ASN A 106 5.24 -9.90 -9.84
N TYR A 107 6.36 -9.35 -9.37
CA TYR A 107 7.47 -10.16 -8.84
C TYR A 107 7.31 -10.30 -7.33
N LYS A 108 7.07 -11.53 -6.88
CA LYS A 108 6.77 -11.83 -5.47
C LYS A 108 8.05 -12.03 -4.66
N MET A 109 8.18 -11.31 -3.55
CA MET A 109 9.21 -11.56 -2.55
C MET A 109 8.73 -12.57 -1.49
N LEU A 110 7.43 -12.63 -1.25
CA LEU A 110 6.81 -13.48 -0.24
C LEU A 110 6.36 -14.79 -0.86
N ASP A 111 6.51 -15.89 -0.14
CA ASP A 111 5.85 -17.15 -0.48
C ASP A 111 4.34 -17.05 -0.27
N GLU A 112 3.59 -18.06 -0.74
CA GLU A 112 2.13 -18.09 -0.66
C GLU A 112 1.62 -18.02 0.79
N THR A 113 2.28 -18.69 1.72
CA THR A 113 1.89 -18.67 3.14
C THR A 113 2.01 -17.28 3.72
N MET A 114 3.12 -16.59 3.47
CA MET A 114 3.34 -15.21 3.92
C MET A 114 2.35 -14.24 3.26
N GLN A 115 2.06 -14.41 1.97
CA GLN A 115 1.06 -13.60 1.28
C GLN A 115 -0.33 -13.78 1.90
N LEU A 116 -0.74 -15.00 2.21
CA LEU A 116 -2.01 -15.31 2.88
C LEU A 116 -2.09 -14.66 4.27
N GLU A 117 -1.01 -14.68 5.05
CA GLU A 117 -0.95 -14.02 6.35
C GLU A 117 -1.16 -12.50 6.23
N VAL A 118 -0.49 -11.85 5.27
CA VAL A 118 -0.67 -10.42 4.98
C VAL A 118 -2.09 -10.11 4.53
N ILE A 119 -2.63 -10.88 3.57
CA ILE A 119 -3.99 -10.68 3.04
C ILE A 119 -5.04 -10.81 4.15
N ARG A 120 -4.91 -11.81 5.03
CA ARG A 120 -5.80 -11.98 6.20
C ARG A 120 -5.76 -10.76 7.12
N THR A 121 -4.57 -10.27 7.43
CA THR A 121 -4.39 -9.10 8.29
C THR A 121 -5.02 -7.85 7.66
N VAL A 122 -4.79 -7.62 6.37
CA VAL A 122 -5.40 -6.50 5.64
C VAL A 122 -6.92 -6.62 5.61
N ARG A 123 -7.45 -7.81 5.28
CA ARG A 123 -8.89 -8.08 5.25
C ARG A 123 -9.54 -7.84 6.59
N GLN A 124 -8.94 -8.32 7.67
CA GLN A 124 -9.50 -8.24 9.02
C GLN A 124 -9.49 -6.82 9.60
N HIS A 125 -8.44 -6.04 9.32
CA HIS A 125 -8.18 -4.80 10.04
C HIS A 125 -8.34 -3.53 9.18
N LEU A 126 -8.21 -3.65 7.85
CA LEU A 126 -8.09 -2.49 6.98
C LEU A 126 -9.14 -2.42 5.87
N LEU A 127 -9.67 -3.55 5.41
CA LEU A 127 -10.61 -3.58 4.29
C LEU A 127 -11.95 -2.94 4.68
N THR A 128 -12.46 -2.10 3.79
CA THR A 128 -13.78 -1.47 3.83
C THR A 128 -14.44 -1.58 2.45
N PRO A 129 -15.74 -1.27 2.31
CA PRO A 129 -16.36 -1.21 1.00
C PRO A 129 -15.72 -0.22 0.02
N LYS A 130 -14.98 0.79 0.51
CA LYS A 130 -14.37 1.86 -0.32
C LYS A 130 -12.85 1.72 -0.51
N GLY A 131 -12.26 0.63 -0.05
CA GLY A 131 -10.81 0.40 -0.13
C GLY A 131 -10.16 0.11 1.22
N LEU A 132 -8.90 0.49 1.38
CA LEU A 132 -8.12 0.15 2.57
C LEU A 132 -7.92 1.35 3.50
N ARG A 133 -8.20 1.15 4.81
CA ARG A 133 -7.83 2.10 5.87
C ARG A 133 -6.34 2.32 5.92
N THR A 134 -5.91 3.54 6.20
CA THR A 134 -4.49 3.88 6.38
C THR A 134 -3.91 3.43 7.72
N LEU A 135 -4.77 3.08 8.68
CA LEU A 135 -4.41 2.58 9.99
C LEU A 135 -5.53 1.70 10.55
N SER A 136 -5.17 0.63 11.25
CA SER A 136 -6.14 -0.23 11.94
C SER A 136 -6.90 0.53 13.03
N PRO A 137 -8.23 0.31 13.17
CA PRO A 137 -9.03 0.87 14.27
C PRO A 137 -8.55 0.47 15.67
N GLN A 138 -7.73 -0.56 15.79
CA GLN A 138 -7.15 -0.98 17.06
C GLN A 138 -5.97 -0.10 17.51
N ASN A 139 -5.44 0.74 16.62
CA ASN A 139 -4.35 1.64 16.97
C ASN A 139 -4.89 2.89 17.68
N PRO A 140 -4.28 3.34 18.79
CA PRO A 140 -4.74 4.54 19.54
C PRO A 140 -4.77 5.84 18.73
N LEU A 141 -3.98 5.92 17.66
CA LEU A 141 -3.91 7.07 16.76
C LEU A 141 -5.02 7.06 15.69
N TYR A 142 -5.84 6.01 15.63
CA TYR A 142 -6.88 5.89 14.62
C TYR A 142 -7.89 7.05 14.66
N ARG A 143 -8.22 7.57 13.47
CA ARG A 143 -9.24 8.59 13.24
C ARG A 143 -10.06 8.19 12.02
N GLY A 144 -11.27 7.69 12.24
CA GLY A 144 -12.14 7.14 11.19
C GLY A 144 -12.83 8.20 10.32
N SER A 145 -12.92 9.45 10.78
CA SER A 145 -13.56 10.54 10.04
C SER A 145 -12.56 11.66 9.70
N GLN A 146 -12.60 12.13 8.46
CA GLN A 146 -11.80 13.26 7.98
C GLN A 146 -12.58 14.57 8.12
N GLU A 147 -12.86 14.96 9.36
CA GLU A 147 -13.62 16.15 9.72
C GLU A 147 -12.80 17.10 10.60
N GLY A 148 -13.36 18.28 10.88
CA GLY A 148 -12.76 19.27 11.76
C GLY A 148 -11.83 20.26 11.06
N MET A 149 -10.88 20.79 11.80
CA MET A 149 -9.87 21.75 11.32
C MET A 149 -8.90 21.11 10.32
N PRO A 150 -8.20 21.89 9.47
CA PRO A 150 -7.26 21.34 8.49
C PRO A 150 -6.27 20.34 9.08
N ALA A 151 -5.66 20.64 10.22
CA ALA A 151 -4.72 19.74 10.88
C ALA A 151 -5.36 18.40 11.30
N GLU A 152 -6.62 18.42 11.78
CA GLU A 152 -7.35 17.20 12.15
C GLU A 152 -7.64 16.34 10.91
N ARG A 153 -8.00 16.97 9.80
CA ARG A 153 -8.23 16.28 8.52
C ARG A 153 -6.94 15.70 7.95
N ASP A 154 -5.84 16.45 8.00
CA ASP A 154 -4.52 15.98 7.55
C ASP A 154 -4.02 14.81 8.38
N PHE A 155 -4.30 14.85 9.69
CA PHE A 155 -4.00 13.71 10.58
C PHE A 155 -4.83 12.49 10.22
N ALA A 156 -6.15 12.62 10.07
CA ALA A 156 -7.06 11.53 9.74
C ALA A 156 -6.72 10.90 8.39
N ALA A 157 -6.34 11.70 7.39
CA ALA A 157 -5.99 11.24 6.05
C ALA A 157 -4.92 10.14 6.03
N LYS A 158 -4.03 10.10 7.02
CA LYS A 158 -2.95 9.09 7.14
C LYS A 158 -3.09 8.19 8.38
N ASN A 159 -4.10 8.41 9.22
CA ASN A 159 -4.33 7.63 10.43
C ASN A 159 -5.78 7.11 10.55
N GLY A 160 -6.38 6.72 9.45
CA GLY A 160 -7.72 6.13 9.43
C GLY A 160 -8.30 6.13 8.03
N SER A 161 -8.47 7.29 7.40
CA SER A 161 -9.13 7.45 6.10
C SER A 161 -8.80 6.35 5.11
N VAL A 162 -9.79 5.99 4.29
CA VAL A 162 -9.68 4.95 3.27
C VAL A 162 -9.20 5.55 1.95
N TRP A 163 -8.23 4.91 1.35
CA TRP A 163 -7.68 5.30 0.06
C TRP A 163 -7.95 4.23 -1.01
N PRO A 164 -8.74 4.53 -2.05
CA PRO A 164 -9.07 3.57 -3.11
C PRO A 164 -7.86 3.02 -3.86
N TRP A 165 -6.84 3.83 -4.11
CA TRP A 165 -5.69 3.46 -4.94
C TRP A 165 -4.92 2.22 -4.46
N LEU A 166 -5.10 1.82 -3.20
CA LEU A 166 -4.50 0.59 -2.64
C LEU A 166 -5.34 -0.67 -2.93
N LEU A 167 -6.60 -0.50 -3.31
CA LEU A 167 -7.52 -1.62 -3.54
C LEU A 167 -7.07 -2.55 -4.68
N PRO A 168 -6.52 -2.08 -5.82
CA PRO A 168 -6.02 -2.96 -6.87
C PRO A 168 -4.90 -3.90 -6.42
N PHE A 169 -4.03 -3.46 -5.51
CA PHE A 169 -3.00 -4.34 -4.95
C PHE A 169 -3.60 -5.47 -4.12
N TYR A 170 -4.66 -5.17 -3.36
CA TYR A 170 -5.40 -6.16 -2.59
C TYR A 170 -6.14 -7.14 -3.52
N ILE A 171 -6.89 -6.63 -4.49
CA ILE A 171 -7.62 -7.44 -5.46
C ILE A 171 -6.65 -8.35 -6.21
N LYS A 172 -5.56 -7.80 -6.74
CA LYS A 172 -4.55 -8.59 -7.44
C LYS A 172 -3.91 -9.67 -6.56
N ALA A 173 -3.59 -9.34 -5.31
CA ALA A 173 -3.03 -10.31 -4.37
C ALA A 173 -3.99 -11.49 -4.13
N CYS A 174 -5.30 -11.21 -4.00
CA CYS A 174 -6.31 -12.24 -3.86
C CYS A 174 -6.48 -13.08 -5.13
N PHE A 175 -6.51 -12.44 -6.31
CA PHE A 175 -6.57 -13.16 -7.58
C PHE A 175 -5.36 -14.06 -7.82
N ASP A 176 -4.17 -13.63 -7.44
CA ASP A 176 -2.95 -14.43 -7.61
C ASP A 176 -2.99 -15.73 -6.78
N ILE A 177 -3.81 -15.78 -5.72
CA ILE A 177 -3.97 -16.95 -4.84
C ILE A 177 -5.23 -17.75 -5.18
N ASP A 178 -6.38 -17.08 -5.24
CA ASP A 178 -7.69 -17.71 -5.33
C ASP A 178 -8.18 -17.86 -6.79
N GLY A 179 -7.51 -17.20 -7.75
CA GLY A 179 -7.92 -17.20 -9.15
C GLY A 179 -9.35 -16.71 -9.35
N ASP A 180 -10.07 -17.34 -10.26
CA ASP A 180 -11.46 -16.97 -10.60
C ASP A 180 -12.44 -17.10 -9.42
N ALA A 181 -12.10 -17.84 -8.37
CA ALA A 181 -12.92 -17.94 -7.17
C ALA A 181 -13.08 -16.60 -6.44
N PHE A 182 -12.17 -15.66 -6.66
CA PHE A 182 -12.22 -14.32 -6.09
C PHE A 182 -13.05 -13.32 -6.94
N LEU A 183 -13.46 -13.67 -8.15
CA LEU A 183 -14.16 -12.75 -9.07
C LEU A 183 -15.41 -12.08 -8.47
N PRO A 184 -16.32 -12.79 -7.76
CA PRO A 184 -17.49 -12.15 -7.16
C PRO A 184 -17.14 -11.05 -6.16
N GLN A 185 -16.09 -11.22 -5.37
CA GLN A 185 -15.64 -10.23 -4.38
C GLN A 185 -14.98 -9.01 -5.06
N ALA A 186 -14.30 -9.25 -6.19
CA ALA A 186 -13.71 -8.16 -6.98
C ALA A 186 -14.81 -7.32 -7.65
N GLU A 187 -15.85 -7.95 -8.19
CA GLU A 187 -17.02 -7.28 -8.77
C GLU A 187 -17.75 -6.44 -7.71
N GLU A 188 -18.05 -7.03 -6.54
CA GLU A 188 -18.63 -6.31 -5.40
C GLU A 188 -17.79 -5.09 -4.99
N ALA A 189 -16.47 -5.23 -4.96
CA ALA A 189 -15.57 -4.13 -4.61
C ALA A 189 -15.67 -2.96 -5.60
N LEU A 190 -15.89 -3.22 -6.89
CA LEU A 190 -16.09 -2.18 -7.91
C LEU A 190 -17.49 -1.58 -7.83
N GLU A 191 -18.54 -2.39 -7.68
CA GLU A 191 -19.94 -1.95 -7.55
C GLU A 191 -20.13 -0.99 -6.36
N ASN A 192 -19.35 -1.15 -5.31
CA ASN A 192 -19.37 -0.24 -4.16
C ASN A 192 -19.07 1.23 -4.50
N PHE A 193 -18.52 1.53 -5.69
CA PHE A 193 -18.27 2.91 -6.13
C PHE A 193 -19.38 3.49 -7.03
N ASP A 194 -20.33 2.70 -7.49
CA ASP A 194 -21.37 3.15 -8.45
C ASP A 194 -22.17 4.35 -7.94
N GLU A 195 -22.55 4.35 -6.67
CA GLU A 195 -23.27 5.45 -6.06
C GLU A 195 -22.43 6.75 -6.01
N ASP A 196 -21.14 6.65 -5.70
CA ASP A 196 -20.24 7.78 -5.58
C ASP A 196 -19.96 8.41 -6.94
N ILE A 197 -19.78 7.58 -7.98
CA ILE A 197 -19.60 8.03 -9.36
C ILE A 197 -20.80 8.85 -9.83
N GLN A 198 -22.02 8.52 -9.36
CA GLN A 198 -23.24 9.22 -9.75
C GLN A 198 -23.51 10.46 -8.89
N ARG A 199 -23.16 10.46 -7.62
CA ARG A 199 -23.58 11.50 -6.65
C ARG A 199 -22.51 12.51 -6.31
N TYR A 200 -21.30 12.08 -6.04
CA TYR A 200 -20.24 12.96 -5.55
C TYR A 200 -19.34 13.45 -6.67
N GLY A 201 -18.72 12.54 -7.41
CA GLY A 201 -17.71 12.83 -8.42
C GLY A 201 -18.24 12.97 -9.85
N ILE A 202 -19.48 12.72 -10.13
CA ILE A 202 -20.15 12.62 -11.43
C ILE A 202 -19.21 12.09 -12.54
N GLY A 203 -19.10 10.77 -12.62
CA GLY A 203 -18.19 10.09 -13.54
C GLY A 203 -16.75 9.96 -13.03
N SER A 204 -16.51 10.17 -11.73
CA SER A 204 -15.19 10.08 -11.13
C SER A 204 -15.25 9.53 -9.69
N ILE A 205 -14.10 9.19 -9.14
CA ILE A 205 -13.93 8.72 -7.76
C ILE A 205 -13.13 9.76 -6.97
N CYS A 206 -13.59 10.06 -5.75
CA CYS A 206 -12.93 11.03 -4.88
C CYS A 206 -11.58 10.52 -4.36
N GLU A 207 -10.81 11.41 -3.77
CA GLU A 207 -9.47 11.14 -3.28
C GLU A 207 -9.45 10.06 -2.18
N LEU A 208 -10.36 10.19 -1.21
CA LEU A 208 -10.42 9.29 -0.06
C LEU A 208 -11.83 9.28 0.56
N TYR A 209 -12.05 8.39 1.50
CA TYR A 209 -13.31 8.22 2.22
C TYR A 209 -13.08 8.22 3.72
N ASP A 210 -14.13 8.56 4.49
CA ASP A 210 -14.16 8.21 5.91
C ASP A 210 -14.01 6.69 6.06
N ALA A 211 -13.35 6.28 7.12
CA ALA A 211 -13.05 4.86 7.34
C ALA A 211 -14.16 4.13 8.12
N ASP A 212 -15.07 4.90 8.71
CA ASP A 212 -16.23 4.38 9.43
C ASP A 212 -17.52 4.70 8.67
N PRO A 213 -18.60 3.89 8.85
CA PRO A 213 -19.87 4.16 8.21
C PRO A 213 -20.37 5.58 8.49
N PRO A 214 -20.95 6.26 7.50
CA PRO A 214 -21.38 5.78 6.18
C PRO A 214 -20.32 5.81 5.07
N TYR A 215 -19.04 5.88 5.39
CA TYR A 215 -17.93 5.94 4.43
C TYR A 215 -18.04 7.15 3.49
N ALA A 216 -18.24 8.33 4.06
CA ALA A 216 -18.47 9.55 3.31
C ALA A 216 -17.27 9.91 2.42
N SER A 217 -17.57 10.34 1.19
CA SER A 217 -16.56 10.83 0.23
C SER A 217 -15.87 12.08 0.75
N ARG A 218 -14.55 12.15 0.65
CA ARG A 218 -13.70 13.22 1.18
C ARG A 218 -12.57 13.60 0.20
N GLY A 219 -11.86 14.65 0.54
CA GLY A 219 -10.73 15.15 -0.25
C GLY A 219 -11.15 15.77 -1.59
N ALA A 220 -10.30 15.62 -2.61
CA ALA A 220 -10.59 16.09 -3.94
C ALA A 220 -11.71 15.27 -4.59
N ILE A 221 -12.63 15.97 -5.29
CA ILE A 221 -13.80 15.35 -5.93
C ILE A 221 -13.40 14.32 -7.00
N SER A 222 -12.30 14.58 -7.72
CA SER A 222 -11.72 13.68 -8.71
C SER A 222 -10.22 13.61 -8.47
N GLN A 223 -9.73 12.42 -8.19
CA GLN A 223 -8.30 12.21 -7.89
C GLN A 223 -7.74 11.12 -8.80
N ALA A 224 -6.66 11.46 -9.48
CA ALA A 224 -6.00 10.55 -10.43
C ALA A 224 -5.60 9.20 -9.82
N TRP A 225 -5.20 9.18 -8.56
CA TRP A 225 -4.84 7.94 -7.85
C TRP A 225 -6.03 6.99 -7.69
N SER A 226 -7.20 7.56 -7.40
CA SER A 226 -8.43 6.78 -7.21
C SER A 226 -9.04 6.34 -8.54
N VAL A 227 -9.00 7.22 -9.56
CA VAL A 227 -9.57 6.94 -10.90
C VAL A 227 -8.69 5.96 -11.68
N GLY A 228 -7.37 6.01 -11.48
CA GLY A 228 -6.42 5.13 -12.16
C GLY A 228 -6.27 3.75 -11.51
N ALA A 229 -6.91 3.55 -10.36
CA ALA A 229 -6.93 2.28 -9.65
C ALA A 229 -8.04 1.38 -10.18
#